data_5636ead0b8590948b1b10e9a3b0402cd
#
_entry.id   5636ead0b8590948b1b10e9a3b0402cd
#
_cell.length_a   1.000
_cell.length_b   1.000
_cell.length_c   1.000
_cell.angle_alpha   90.00
_cell.angle_beta   90.00
_cell.angle_gamma   90.00
#
_symmetry.space_group_name_H-M   'P 1'
#
loop_
_entity.id
_entity.type
_entity.pdbx_description
1 polymer ?
#
loop_
_entity_poly.entity_id
_entity_poly.type
_entity_poly.pdbx_seq_one_letter_code
_entity_poly.pdbx_strand_id
1 'polypeptide(L)'
;MNNIFLVHTEYHLLTTFRVIFDKYKDDNNFIYIASEHRIQGEIKSSLPNVHTRRLPHINYGVYSTLKEFEILNPKNIFFFQYNSSDNIYLSYHLNKLNVNVALVQDGLKPYPIWHRRFLLLNCLKETFEFYKQMFRRWAVIPTLFIKSYKYGKLRFINQLWVDYPNKLPYIPNKKEIIPIPLLNDDVVIEVSRIFKFKPSVPLNNIILYIGQP
;
A
#
# COMPACT_ATOMS: atom_id res chain seq x y z
N MET A 1 4.07 -4.14 -18.36
CA MET A 1 4.58 -4.83 -17.15
C MET A 1 3.42 -5.12 -16.23
N ASN A 2 3.59 -6.01 -15.20
CA ASN A 2 2.51 -6.26 -14.23
C ASN A 2 2.85 -5.53 -12.92
N ASN A 3 1.92 -4.72 -12.42
CA ASN A 3 2.01 -4.03 -11.14
C ASN A 3 0.85 -4.46 -10.25
N ILE A 4 1.12 -4.66 -8.97
CA ILE A 4 0.10 -5.03 -7.98
C ILE A 4 -0.03 -3.90 -6.96
N PHE A 5 -1.26 -3.49 -6.66
CA PHE A 5 -1.60 -2.50 -5.64
C PHE A 5 -2.51 -3.14 -4.60
N LEU A 6 -2.07 -3.21 -3.35
CA LEU A 6 -2.86 -3.77 -2.25
C LEU A 6 -3.51 -2.64 -1.45
N VAL A 7 -4.78 -2.39 -1.69
CA VAL A 7 -5.53 -1.26 -1.15
C VAL A 7 -6.49 -1.68 -0.03
N HIS A 8 -6.67 -0.81 0.97
CA HIS A 8 -7.54 -1.05 2.12
C HIS A 8 -8.60 0.03 2.32
N THR A 9 -8.40 1.21 1.75
CA THR A 9 -9.28 2.37 1.93
C THR A 9 -9.47 3.11 0.62
N GLU A 10 -10.47 3.97 0.55
CA GLU A 10 -10.72 4.86 -0.58
C GLU A 10 -9.53 5.81 -0.84
N TYR A 11 -8.87 6.27 0.22
CA TYR A 11 -7.64 7.07 0.09
C TYR A 11 -6.52 6.28 -0.60
N HIS A 12 -6.35 4.98 -0.27
CA HIS A 12 -5.37 4.13 -0.94
C HIS A 12 -5.71 3.97 -2.42
N LEU A 13 -7.01 3.84 -2.74
CA LEU A 13 -7.46 3.74 -4.13
C LEU A 13 -7.19 5.01 -4.91
N LEU A 14 -7.52 6.19 -4.36
CA LEU A 14 -7.18 7.48 -4.95
C LEU A 14 -5.68 7.60 -5.24
N THR A 15 -4.85 7.27 -4.24
CA THR A 15 -3.40 7.34 -4.37
C THR A 15 -2.88 6.34 -5.39
N THR A 16 -3.49 5.16 -5.48
CA THR A 16 -3.19 4.16 -6.51
C THR A 16 -3.43 4.72 -7.91
N PHE A 17 -4.56 5.38 -8.14
CA PHE A 17 -4.82 5.99 -9.45
C PHE A 17 -3.86 7.13 -9.77
N ARG A 18 -3.45 7.95 -8.78
CA ARG A 18 -2.40 8.96 -8.99
C ARG A 18 -1.11 8.32 -9.53
N VAL A 19 -0.70 7.20 -8.93
CA VAL A 19 0.51 6.47 -9.35
C VAL A 19 0.33 5.81 -10.71
N ILE A 20 -0.82 5.18 -10.97
CA ILE A 20 -1.11 4.51 -12.26
C ILE A 20 -1.10 5.53 -13.39
N PHE A 21 -1.86 6.62 -13.27
CA PHE A 21 -2.00 7.61 -14.35
C PHE A 21 -0.69 8.31 -14.69
N ASP A 22 0.21 8.49 -13.71
CA ASP A 22 1.49 9.16 -13.93
C ASP A 22 2.59 8.22 -14.44
N LYS A 23 2.68 7.00 -13.89
CA LYS A 23 3.85 6.12 -14.11
C LYS A 23 3.54 4.82 -14.84
N TYR A 24 2.33 4.30 -14.72
CA TYR A 24 2.00 2.94 -15.14
C TYR A 24 0.73 2.86 -15.98
N LYS A 25 0.35 3.96 -16.66
CA LYS A 25 -0.89 4.04 -17.44
C LYS A 25 -0.99 2.97 -18.53
N ASP A 26 0.16 2.60 -19.13
CA ASP A 26 0.24 1.62 -20.22
C ASP A 26 0.60 0.21 -19.75
N ASP A 27 0.79 0.03 -18.44
CA ASP A 27 1.11 -1.26 -17.83
C ASP A 27 -0.15 -2.01 -17.38
N ASN A 28 -0.06 -3.32 -17.20
CA ASN A 28 -1.12 -4.09 -16.55
C ASN A 28 -1.10 -3.82 -15.04
N ASN A 29 -2.18 -3.27 -14.53
CA ASN A 29 -2.30 -2.87 -13.14
C ASN A 29 -3.39 -3.70 -12.44
N PHE A 30 -3.01 -4.40 -11.39
CA PHE A 30 -3.89 -5.25 -10.61
C PHE A 30 -4.14 -4.60 -9.24
N ILE A 31 -5.37 -4.16 -9.00
CA ILE A 31 -5.77 -3.54 -7.74
C ILE A 31 -6.49 -4.59 -6.89
N TYR A 32 -5.86 -5.00 -5.80
CA TYR A 32 -6.40 -5.93 -4.83
C TYR A 32 -6.98 -5.18 -3.63
N ILE A 33 -8.28 -5.34 -3.42
CA ILE A 33 -9.00 -4.71 -2.31
C ILE A 33 -8.99 -5.68 -1.13
N ALA A 34 -8.25 -5.30 -0.09
CA ALA A 34 -7.99 -6.12 1.09
C ALA A 34 -8.95 -5.86 2.27
N SER A 35 -9.97 -5.03 2.08
CA SER A 35 -10.96 -4.70 3.11
C SER A 35 -12.38 -4.74 2.54
N GLU A 36 -13.21 -5.61 3.09
CA GLU A 36 -14.61 -5.73 2.66
C GLU A 36 -15.49 -4.56 3.15
N HIS A 37 -15.08 -3.89 4.23
CA HIS A 37 -15.95 -2.94 4.93
C HIS A 37 -15.75 -1.48 4.53
N ARG A 38 -14.60 -1.13 3.94
CA ARG A 38 -14.22 0.27 3.68
C ARG A 38 -14.41 0.72 2.25
N ILE A 39 -14.34 -0.19 1.30
CA ILE A 39 -14.57 0.09 -0.12
C ILE A 39 -15.77 -0.75 -0.54
N GLN A 40 -16.91 -0.12 -0.70
CA GLN A 40 -18.16 -0.79 -1.09
C GLN A 40 -18.36 -0.76 -2.61
N GLY A 41 -19.17 -1.70 -3.11
CA GLY A 41 -19.53 -1.77 -4.52
C GLY A 41 -18.44 -2.34 -5.43
N GLU A 42 -18.77 -2.50 -6.69
CA GLU A 42 -17.86 -2.96 -7.73
C GLU A 42 -17.02 -1.78 -8.24
N ILE A 43 -15.71 -1.96 -8.24
CA ILE A 43 -14.79 -0.96 -8.78
C ILE A 43 -14.46 -1.38 -10.20
N LYS A 44 -14.89 -0.57 -11.15
CA LYS A 44 -14.54 -0.74 -12.57
C LYS A 44 -13.76 0.47 -13.05
N SER A 45 -12.52 0.28 -13.45
CA SER A 45 -11.74 1.33 -14.09
C SER A 45 -12.20 1.57 -15.53
N SER A 46 -12.05 2.79 -16.03
CA SER A 46 -12.16 3.09 -17.45
C SER A 46 -10.94 2.64 -18.24
N LEU A 47 -9.81 2.43 -17.58
CA LEU A 47 -8.60 1.93 -18.21
C LEU A 47 -8.71 0.42 -18.43
N PRO A 48 -8.52 -0.07 -19.67
CA PRO A 48 -8.71 -1.48 -20.01
C PRO A 48 -7.66 -2.40 -19.37
N ASN A 49 -6.52 -1.86 -19.01
CA ASN A 49 -5.40 -2.57 -18.39
C ASN A 49 -5.39 -2.47 -16.85
N VAL A 50 -6.46 -1.96 -16.24
CA VAL A 50 -6.64 -1.93 -14.78
C VAL A 50 -7.66 -3.00 -14.38
N HIS A 51 -7.20 -3.98 -13.64
CA HIS A 51 -7.98 -5.11 -13.16
C HIS A 51 -8.19 -4.98 -11.66
N THR A 52 -9.44 -5.07 -11.20
CA THR A 52 -9.75 -4.98 -9.77
C THR A 52 -10.25 -6.32 -9.25
N ARG A 53 -9.79 -6.71 -8.07
CA ARG A 53 -10.20 -7.94 -7.40
C ARG A 53 -10.33 -7.71 -5.90
N ARG A 54 -11.34 -8.31 -5.28
CA ARG A 54 -11.45 -8.38 -3.82
C ARG A 54 -10.71 -9.60 -3.30
N LEU A 55 -9.88 -9.40 -2.30
CA LEU A 55 -9.30 -10.53 -1.56
C LEU A 55 -10.33 -11.04 -0.56
N PRO A 56 -10.56 -12.35 -0.49
CA PRO A 56 -11.22 -12.95 0.67
C PRO A 56 -10.39 -12.60 1.91
N HIS A 57 -11.03 -12.55 3.09
CA HIS A 57 -10.38 -12.16 4.35
C HIS A 57 -8.91 -12.58 4.40
N ILE A 58 -8.00 -11.62 4.41
CA ILE A 58 -6.54 -11.83 4.36
C ILE A 58 -6.07 -12.83 5.42
N ASN A 59 -6.76 -12.90 6.55
CA ASN A 59 -6.41 -13.78 7.67
C ASN A 59 -6.34 -15.28 7.34
N TYR A 60 -6.96 -15.72 6.25
CA TYR A 60 -7.01 -17.14 5.86
C TYR A 60 -6.38 -17.44 4.49
N GLY A 61 -5.91 -16.42 3.78
CA GLY A 61 -5.54 -16.55 2.38
C GLY A 61 -4.14 -16.03 2.01
N VAL A 62 -3.26 -15.74 2.97
CA VAL A 62 -1.95 -15.14 2.65
C VAL A 62 -1.10 -16.02 1.72
N TYR A 63 -1.17 -17.35 1.85
CA TYR A 63 -0.47 -18.28 0.97
C TYR A 63 -1.08 -18.33 -0.43
N SER A 64 -2.41 -18.38 -0.52
CA SER A 64 -3.09 -18.36 -1.83
C SER A 64 -2.88 -17.02 -2.53
N THR A 65 -2.89 -15.94 -1.78
CA THR A 65 -2.57 -14.60 -2.29
C THR A 65 -1.14 -14.53 -2.79
N LEU A 66 -0.17 -15.07 -2.05
CA LEU A 66 1.22 -15.13 -2.50
C LEU A 66 1.36 -15.92 -3.81
N LYS A 67 0.77 -17.12 -3.88
CA LYS A 67 0.78 -17.95 -5.10
C LYS A 67 0.15 -17.22 -6.30
N GLU A 68 -0.95 -16.52 -6.08
CA GLU A 68 -1.58 -15.73 -7.13
C GLU A 68 -0.65 -14.61 -7.61
N PHE A 69 0.02 -13.91 -6.68
CA PHE A 69 0.98 -12.87 -7.04
C PHE A 69 2.21 -13.44 -7.76
N GLU A 70 2.69 -14.61 -7.37
CA GLU A 70 3.77 -15.31 -8.06
C GLU A 70 3.40 -15.67 -9.52
N ILE A 71 2.16 -16.14 -9.75
CA ILE A 71 1.66 -16.45 -11.10
C ILE A 71 1.58 -15.19 -11.96
N LEU A 72 1.17 -14.06 -11.39
CA LEU A 72 1.13 -12.78 -12.10
C LEU A 72 2.53 -12.26 -12.45
N ASN A 73 3.56 -12.77 -11.79
CA ASN A 73 4.96 -12.37 -11.99
C ASN A 73 5.12 -10.83 -12.02
N PRO A 74 4.75 -10.11 -10.95
CA PRO A 74 4.74 -8.65 -10.96
C PRO A 74 6.17 -8.11 -10.95
N LYS A 75 6.36 -6.98 -11.60
CA LYS A 75 7.59 -6.19 -11.46
C LYS A 75 7.57 -5.36 -10.17
N ASN A 76 6.41 -4.79 -9.86
CA ASN A 76 6.23 -3.94 -8.68
C ASN A 76 5.02 -4.39 -7.86
N ILE A 77 5.16 -4.25 -6.54
CA ILE A 77 4.03 -4.38 -5.61
C ILE A 77 4.00 -3.19 -4.66
N PHE A 78 2.83 -2.59 -4.48
CA PHE A 78 2.58 -1.40 -3.69
C PHE A 78 1.73 -1.72 -2.47
N PHE A 79 2.26 -1.46 -1.27
CA PHE A 79 1.59 -1.61 0.00
C PHE A 79 1.38 -0.25 0.66
N PHE A 80 0.23 -0.04 1.27
CA PHE A 80 -0.07 1.16 2.07
C PHE A 80 0.11 0.93 3.58
N GLN A 81 0.04 -0.33 4.00
CA GLN A 81 0.19 -0.72 5.39
C GLN A 81 1.34 -1.72 5.52
N TYR A 82 2.36 -1.35 6.30
CA TYR A 82 3.57 -2.16 6.47
C TYR A 82 3.62 -2.95 7.79
N ASN A 83 2.67 -2.71 8.70
CA ASN A 83 2.67 -3.25 10.05
C ASN A 83 1.78 -4.49 10.24
N SER A 84 0.98 -4.87 9.24
CA SER A 84 0.23 -6.12 9.29
C SER A 84 1.14 -7.32 9.04
N SER A 85 0.87 -8.43 9.71
CA SER A 85 1.63 -9.68 9.54
C SER A 85 1.61 -10.17 8.09
N ASP A 86 0.45 -10.06 7.45
CA ASP A 86 0.25 -10.55 6.08
C ASP A 86 1.04 -9.72 5.05
N ASN A 87 1.01 -8.40 5.19
CA ASN A 87 1.78 -7.53 4.30
C ASN A 87 3.29 -7.71 4.48
N ILE A 88 3.75 -7.92 5.72
CA ILE A 88 5.16 -8.22 5.99
C ILE A 88 5.56 -9.55 5.35
N TYR A 89 4.73 -10.58 5.48
CA TYR A 89 4.96 -11.89 4.87
C TYR A 89 5.05 -11.80 3.35
N LEU A 90 4.03 -11.20 2.72
CA LEU A 90 4.00 -10.99 1.27
C LEU A 90 5.21 -10.18 0.78
N SER A 91 5.50 -9.06 1.43
CA SER A 91 6.66 -8.21 1.08
C SER A 91 7.98 -8.97 1.14
N TYR A 92 8.17 -9.79 2.18
CA TYR A 92 9.37 -10.57 2.34
C TYR A 92 9.56 -11.60 1.21
N HIS A 93 8.51 -12.39 0.92
CA HIS A 93 8.60 -13.43 -0.11
C HIS A 93 8.73 -12.86 -1.51
N LEU A 94 7.95 -11.82 -1.83
CA LEU A 94 8.02 -11.16 -3.14
C LEU A 94 9.37 -10.47 -3.37
N ASN A 95 9.92 -9.84 -2.33
CA ASN A 95 11.28 -9.26 -2.44
C ASN A 95 12.34 -10.32 -2.74
N LYS A 96 12.20 -11.54 -2.19
CA LYS A 96 13.09 -12.66 -2.53
C LYS A 96 12.98 -13.13 -3.98
N LEU A 97 11.84 -12.92 -4.60
CA LEU A 97 11.60 -13.19 -6.02
C LEU A 97 12.00 -12.00 -6.91
N ASN A 98 12.78 -11.05 -6.38
CA ASN A 98 13.21 -9.83 -7.06
C ASN A 98 12.07 -8.90 -7.48
N VAL A 99 10.88 -9.03 -6.88
CA VAL A 99 9.81 -8.06 -7.05
C VAL A 99 10.18 -6.78 -6.31
N ASN A 100 10.03 -5.64 -6.96
CA ASN A 100 10.24 -4.35 -6.34
C ASN A 100 9.10 -4.03 -5.38
N VAL A 101 9.41 -4.03 -4.08
CA VAL A 101 8.43 -3.78 -3.02
C VAL A 101 8.41 -2.30 -2.67
N ALA A 102 7.29 -1.67 -2.92
CA ALA A 102 7.04 -0.25 -2.66
C ALA A 102 6.08 -0.07 -1.47
N LEU A 103 6.47 0.78 -0.53
CA LEU A 103 5.59 1.25 0.54
C LEU A 103 5.09 2.64 0.19
N VAL A 104 3.78 2.77 0.07
CA VAL A 104 3.10 4.03 -0.24
C VAL A 104 2.57 4.65 1.06
N GLN A 105 2.63 5.94 1.14
CA GLN A 105 2.14 6.73 2.28
C GLN A 105 0.68 6.38 2.62
N ASP A 106 0.42 6.16 3.91
CA ASP A 106 -0.92 6.01 4.47
C ASP A 106 -1.19 7.21 5.40
N GLY A 107 -1.82 8.23 4.86
CA GLY A 107 -2.08 9.49 5.55
C GLY A 107 -0.80 10.19 6.03
N LEU A 108 -0.80 10.67 7.27
CA LEU A 108 0.33 11.40 7.86
C LEU A 108 1.38 10.49 8.54
N LYS A 109 1.22 9.17 8.50
CA LYS A 109 2.10 8.21 9.22
C LYS A 109 3.61 8.37 8.97
N PRO A 110 4.10 8.79 7.79
CA PRO A 110 5.53 8.97 7.57
C PRO A 110 6.17 10.11 8.37
N TYR A 111 5.41 11.13 8.75
CA TYR A 111 5.95 12.42 9.21
C TYR A 111 6.06 12.62 10.72
N PRO A 112 5.26 11.99 11.60
CA PRO A 112 5.35 12.24 13.03
C PRO A 112 6.69 11.82 13.63
N ILE A 113 7.25 12.69 14.48
CA ILE A 113 8.40 12.34 15.32
C ILE A 113 7.84 11.74 16.61
N TRP A 114 7.92 10.41 16.73
CA TRP A 114 7.49 9.72 17.94
C TRP A 114 8.56 9.80 19.03
N HIS A 115 8.18 10.12 20.26
CA HIS A 115 9.10 10.19 21.40
C HIS A 115 9.79 8.84 21.69
N ARG A 116 11.12 8.85 21.76
CA ARG A 116 11.98 7.65 21.73
C ARG A 116 11.81 6.66 22.90
N ARG A 117 11.42 7.08 24.09
CA ARG A 117 11.49 6.23 25.29
C ARG A 117 10.43 5.13 25.37
N PHE A 118 9.22 5.37 24.90
CA PHE A 118 8.16 4.35 24.86
C PHE A 118 8.23 3.42 23.66
N LEU A 119 9.05 3.74 22.68
CA LEU A 119 9.10 3.06 21.39
C LEU A 119 9.76 1.69 21.45
N LEU A 120 10.78 1.47 22.28
CA LEU A 120 11.52 0.20 22.29
C LEU A 120 10.70 -0.95 22.87
N LEU A 121 10.06 -0.73 24.01
CA LEU A 121 9.22 -1.75 24.66
C LEU A 121 8.02 -2.11 23.79
N ASN A 122 7.39 -1.10 23.18
CA ASN A 122 6.29 -1.32 22.24
C ASN A 122 6.74 -2.03 20.97
N CYS A 123 7.92 -1.71 20.42
CA CYS A 123 8.50 -2.45 19.30
C CYS A 123 8.74 -3.93 19.63
N LEU A 124 9.23 -4.23 20.82
CA LEU A 124 9.45 -5.61 21.27
C LEU A 124 8.12 -6.35 21.45
N LYS A 125 7.14 -5.72 22.09
CA LYS A 125 5.80 -6.27 22.26
C LYS A 125 5.14 -6.56 20.91
N GLU A 126 5.14 -5.59 19.98
CA GLU A 126 4.56 -5.78 18.66
C GLU A 126 5.33 -6.81 17.81
N THR A 127 6.66 -6.88 17.98
CA THR A 127 7.48 -7.92 17.34
C THR A 127 7.08 -9.30 17.85
N PHE A 128 6.91 -9.45 19.17
CA PHE A 128 6.47 -10.70 19.78
C PHE A 128 5.07 -11.10 19.28
N GLU A 129 4.09 -10.20 19.30
CA GLU A 129 2.74 -10.47 18.78
C GLU A 129 2.76 -10.80 17.29
N PHE A 130 3.61 -10.15 16.50
CA PHE A 130 3.83 -10.49 15.10
C PHE A 130 4.28 -11.94 14.93
N TYR A 131 5.35 -12.36 15.63
CA TYR A 131 5.86 -13.75 15.52
C TYR A 131 4.86 -14.77 16.05
N LYS A 132 4.12 -14.46 17.11
CA LYS A 132 3.03 -15.28 17.62
C LYS A 132 1.92 -15.50 16.57
N GLN A 133 1.52 -14.44 15.86
CA GLN A 133 0.55 -14.54 14.77
C GLN A 133 1.11 -15.35 13.60
N MET A 134 2.37 -15.12 13.20
CA MET A 134 3.02 -15.85 12.13
C MET A 134 3.12 -17.35 12.46
N PHE A 135 3.52 -17.67 13.68
CA PHE A 135 3.60 -19.07 14.14
C PHE A 135 2.23 -19.76 14.13
N ARG A 136 1.18 -19.11 14.62
CA ARG A 136 -0.18 -19.63 14.59
C ARG A 136 -0.70 -19.93 13.18
N ARG A 137 -0.18 -19.24 12.18
CA ARG A 137 -0.58 -19.39 10.77
C ARG A 137 0.40 -20.25 9.96
N TRP A 138 1.41 -20.82 10.61
CA TRP A 138 2.51 -21.53 9.94
C TRP A 138 3.24 -20.70 8.87
N ALA A 139 3.08 -19.39 8.89
CA ALA A 139 3.64 -18.44 7.95
C ALA A 139 4.98 -17.89 8.47
N VAL A 140 5.98 -18.77 8.63
CA VAL A 140 7.25 -18.40 9.24
C VAL A 140 8.15 -17.67 8.25
N ILE A 141 8.63 -16.49 8.67
CA ILE A 141 9.72 -15.78 7.97
C ILE A 141 11.04 -16.27 8.58
N PRO A 142 11.96 -16.85 7.77
CA PRO A 142 13.20 -17.45 8.30
C PRO A 142 14.24 -16.42 8.74
N THR A 143 13.89 -15.16 8.86
CA THR A 143 14.79 -14.11 9.33
C THR A 143 14.17 -13.35 10.49
N LEU A 144 14.92 -13.27 11.58
CA LEU A 144 14.54 -12.44 12.71
C LEU A 144 14.66 -10.95 12.33
N PHE A 145 13.60 -10.18 12.57
CA PHE A 145 13.65 -8.73 12.51
C PHE A 145 12.81 -8.15 13.66
N ILE A 146 13.20 -6.96 14.08
CA ILE A 146 12.45 -6.22 15.09
C ILE A 146 11.56 -5.20 14.34
N LYS A 147 10.25 -5.23 14.61
CA LYS A 147 9.35 -4.18 14.13
C LYS A 147 9.87 -2.81 14.55
N SER A 148 9.82 -1.87 13.65
CA SER A 148 10.29 -0.51 13.89
C SER A 148 9.18 0.47 13.62
N TYR A 149 9.00 1.46 14.50
CA TYR A 149 8.12 2.59 14.24
C TYR A 149 8.64 3.54 13.16
N LYS A 150 9.91 3.38 12.74
CA LYS A 150 10.43 4.16 11.63
C LYS A 150 9.82 3.66 10.33
N TYR A 151 9.07 4.52 9.70
CA TYR A 151 8.40 4.25 8.42
C TYR A 151 9.39 3.75 7.36
N GLY A 152 9.05 2.65 6.69
CA GLY A 152 9.87 2.08 5.63
C GLY A 152 11.19 1.44 6.07
N LYS A 153 11.47 1.22 7.36
CA LYS A 153 12.75 0.65 7.81
C LYS A 153 12.92 -0.83 7.45
N LEU A 154 11.85 -1.55 7.13
CA LEU A 154 11.95 -2.98 6.79
C LEU A 154 12.84 -3.15 5.55
N ARG A 155 13.86 -4.03 5.65
CA ARG A 155 14.91 -4.19 4.63
C ARG A 155 14.42 -4.74 3.29
N PHE A 156 13.27 -5.39 3.26
CA PHE A 156 12.63 -5.93 2.06
C PHE A 156 11.68 -4.91 1.37
N ILE A 157 11.61 -3.68 1.83
CA ILE A 157 11.01 -2.56 1.12
C ILE A 157 12.12 -1.89 0.32
N ASN A 158 11.90 -1.70 -0.98
CA ASN A 158 12.86 -1.08 -1.90
C ASN A 158 12.57 0.41 -2.09
N GLN A 159 11.30 0.80 -2.16
CA GLN A 159 10.85 2.15 -2.46
C GLN A 159 9.90 2.69 -1.39
N LEU A 160 9.98 4.00 -1.15
CA LEU A 160 9.02 4.76 -0.35
C LEU A 160 8.38 5.83 -1.22
N TRP A 161 7.06 5.77 -1.36
CA TRP A 161 6.26 6.76 -2.06
C TRP A 161 5.58 7.67 -1.06
N VAL A 162 5.88 8.97 -1.07
CA VAL A 162 5.41 9.95 -0.09
C VAL A 162 5.08 11.29 -0.74
N ASP A 163 4.07 12.01 -0.24
CA ASP A 163 3.68 13.31 -0.79
C ASP A 163 4.78 14.38 -0.62
N TYR A 164 5.49 14.35 0.53
CA TYR A 164 6.50 15.36 0.87
C TYR A 164 7.83 14.72 1.29
N PRO A 165 8.67 14.27 0.33
CA PRO A 165 9.96 13.64 0.62
C PRO A 165 10.84 14.44 1.56
N ASN A 166 10.87 15.77 1.38
CA ASN A 166 11.70 16.69 2.16
C ASN A 166 11.25 16.87 3.63
N LYS A 167 10.05 16.39 3.98
CA LYS A 167 9.50 16.47 5.33
C LYS A 167 9.62 15.17 6.12
N LEU A 168 10.26 14.15 5.54
CA LEU A 168 10.51 12.91 6.26
C LEU A 168 11.44 13.17 7.45
N PRO A 169 11.09 12.72 8.67
CA PRO A 169 11.90 12.92 9.86
C PRO A 169 13.23 12.15 9.81
N TYR A 170 13.32 11.19 8.90
CA TYR A 170 14.54 10.46 8.63
C TYR A 170 14.46 9.78 7.24
N ILE A 171 15.61 9.64 6.59
CA ILE A 171 15.73 8.98 5.30
C ILE A 171 16.26 7.55 5.54
N PRO A 172 15.51 6.49 5.18
CA PRO A 172 15.99 5.13 5.30
C PRO A 172 17.13 4.88 4.31
N ASN A 173 18.26 4.40 4.82
CA ASN A 173 19.41 4.07 3.97
C ASN A 173 19.04 3.03 2.89
N LYS A 174 19.59 3.19 1.71
CA LYS A 174 19.44 2.26 0.57
C LYS A 174 18.02 2.11 0.01
N LYS A 175 17.15 3.10 0.21
CA LYS A 175 15.81 3.10 -0.36
C LYS A 175 15.62 4.26 -1.31
N GLU A 176 14.95 4.01 -2.41
CA GLU A 176 14.50 5.05 -3.30
C GLU A 176 13.30 5.76 -2.70
N ILE A 177 13.34 7.08 -2.61
CA ILE A 177 12.23 7.89 -2.12
C ILE A 177 11.63 8.61 -3.31
N ILE A 178 10.36 8.33 -3.56
CA ILE A 178 9.66 8.79 -4.75
C ILE A 178 8.48 9.69 -4.30
N PRO A 179 8.35 10.89 -4.85
CA PRO A 179 7.17 11.70 -4.60
C PRO A 179 5.93 11.04 -5.20
N ILE A 180 4.83 11.00 -4.44
CA ILE A 180 3.54 10.60 -4.99
C ILE A 180 3.11 11.67 -5.99
N PRO A 181 2.70 11.29 -7.22
CA PRO A 181 2.29 12.24 -8.25
C PRO A 181 1.15 13.14 -7.74
N LEU A 182 1.12 14.38 -8.21
CA LEU A 182 0.03 15.30 -7.87
C LEU A 182 -1.31 14.79 -8.43
N LEU A 183 -2.38 15.20 -7.78
CA LEU A 183 -3.73 14.95 -8.26
C LEU A 183 -3.92 15.74 -9.57
N ASN A 184 -4.34 15.06 -10.63
CA ASN A 184 -4.67 15.65 -11.92
C ASN A 184 -6.13 15.37 -12.30
N ASP A 185 -6.62 16.03 -13.34
CA ASP A 185 -8.02 15.94 -13.77
C ASP A 185 -8.41 14.50 -14.18
N ASP A 186 -7.53 13.76 -14.84
CA ASP A 186 -7.79 12.38 -15.25
C ASP A 186 -8.08 11.50 -14.02
N VAL A 187 -7.29 11.64 -12.95
CA VAL A 187 -7.50 10.91 -11.68
C VAL A 187 -8.80 11.34 -11.02
N VAL A 188 -9.11 12.65 -11.00
CA VAL A 188 -10.36 13.17 -10.42
C VAL A 188 -11.56 12.61 -11.15
N ILE A 189 -11.55 12.63 -12.48
CA ILE A 189 -12.62 12.09 -13.33
C ILE A 189 -12.81 10.61 -13.05
N GLU A 190 -11.73 9.82 -13.07
CA GLU A 190 -11.80 8.38 -12.85
C GLU A 190 -12.32 8.00 -11.46
N VAL A 191 -11.81 8.64 -10.43
CA VAL A 191 -12.23 8.40 -9.04
C VAL A 191 -13.67 8.83 -8.81
N SER A 192 -14.08 10.01 -9.36
CA SER A 192 -15.46 10.48 -9.29
C SER A 192 -16.42 9.49 -9.96
N ARG A 193 -16.04 8.92 -11.09
CA ARG A 193 -16.81 7.90 -11.81
C ARG A 193 -16.94 6.62 -10.98
N ILE A 194 -15.85 6.14 -10.40
CA ILE A 194 -15.84 4.92 -9.58
C ILE A 194 -16.76 5.05 -8.35
N PHE A 195 -16.66 6.19 -7.65
CA PHE A 195 -17.47 6.45 -6.47
C PHE A 195 -18.85 7.05 -6.79
N LYS A 196 -19.19 7.18 -8.09
CA LYS A 196 -20.46 7.77 -8.56
C LYS A 196 -20.68 9.17 -8.00
N PHE A 197 -19.58 9.89 -7.74
CA PHE A 197 -19.63 11.26 -7.26
C PHE A 197 -19.99 12.20 -8.42
N LYS A 198 -21.07 12.95 -8.27
CA LYS A 198 -21.46 14.01 -9.21
C LYS A 198 -21.15 15.35 -8.54
N PRO A 199 -20.07 16.04 -8.91
CA PRO A 199 -19.80 17.37 -8.36
C PRO A 199 -20.92 18.33 -8.75
N SER A 200 -21.48 19.02 -7.77
CA SER A 200 -22.51 20.05 -7.98
C SER A 200 -21.93 21.39 -8.44
N VAL A 201 -20.61 21.49 -8.53
CA VAL A 201 -19.86 22.72 -8.89
C VAL A 201 -18.77 22.36 -9.90
N PRO A 202 -18.39 23.27 -10.83
CA PRO A 202 -17.27 23.04 -11.75
C PRO A 202 -15.98 22.65 -11.01
N LEU A 203 -15.26 21.65 -11.53
CA LEU A 203 -14.07 21.06 -10.92
C LEU A 203 -12.95 22.04 -10.59
N ASN A 204 -12.91 23.19 -11.24
CA ASN A 204 -11.86 24.21 -11.10
C ASN A 204 -11.76 24.84 -9.69
N ASN A 205 -12.75 24.62 -8.83
CA ASN A 205 -12.82 25.19 -7.47
C ASN A 205 -13.14 24.17 -6.40
N ILE A 206 -12.93 22.87 -6.65
CA ILE A 206 -13.28 21.82 -5.69
C ILE A 206 -12.02 21.37 -4.94
N ILE A 207 -12.07 21.52 -3.61
CA ILE A 207 -11.17 20.80 -2.71
C ILE A 207 -11.84 19.46 -2.38
N LEU A 208 -11.34 18.38 -2.98
CA LEU A 208 -11.81 17.04 -2.67
C LEU A 208 -11.27 16.64 -1.28
N TYR A 209 -12.11 16.76 -0.25
CA TYR A 209 -11.80 16.25 1.08
C TYR A 209 -12.32 14.81 1.20
N ILE A 210 -11.43 13.85 1.12
CA ILE A 210 -11.72 12.46 1.45
C ILE A 210 -11.43 12.30 2.94
N GLY A 211 -12.43 12.62 3.77
CA GLY A 211 -12.37 12.43 5.22
C GLY A 211 -12.24 10.95 5.56
N GLN A 212 -11.35 10.62 6.48
CA GLN A 212 -11.44 9.35 7.19
C GLN A 212 -12.46 9.53 8.31
N PRO A 213 -13.43 8.60 8.47
CA PRO A 213 -14.30 8.59 9.65
C PRO A 213 -13.51 8.32 10.93
#